data_28918bf056caa80d00d95866bf4a16cd
#
_entry.id   28918bf056caa80d00d95866bf4a16cd
#
_cell.length_a   1.000
_cell.length_b   1.000
_cell.length_c   1.000
_cell.angle_alpha   90.00
_cell.angle_beta   90.00
_cell.angle_gamma   90.00
#
_symmetry.space_group_name_H-M   'P 1'
#
loop_
_entity.id
_entity.type
_entity.pdbx_description
1 polymer ?
#
loop_
_entity_poly.entity_id
_entity_poly.type
_entity_poly.pdbx_seq_one_letter_code
_entity_poly.pdbx_strand_id
1 'polypeptide(L)'
;MTFLSRPRGFGGLVLPGLRERPVAVWSAVMDAHPLVTDYLRLGLAFDRLEPGFVDAYTGDPALRREVQEGPAPLPGELATQAAALRKELPEAGLPEVRTEFLDVHLRALECSARKFAGEQISFVDEVRAYFDVDIAPGNEEDYRDAHRQMDEVLAGDGSLFERVSAHRKADEVPPERLSECVAAFSGALRELVRARYPLPDHEQVEYEVVGDKPWSGFNYYLGNYRSRVAINSDLKQHMAHLPALIAHEAYPGHHTEHCRKEAGLVGAGQAEQTLFVVNTPQCLMAEGLADLALRSIVGPGWGRWAQEIYADLGLRFDGERAERLSNASAKLLGVRQDAALLLHDRGRDADEVAGFLQRWSLATPDRARQSLRFLSSPLWRAYISTYVEGYRLLGGWLDRAADEDDRADRFRRLLDEPLTPGAVRRM
;
A
#
# COMPACT_ATOMS: atom_id res chain seq x y z
N MET A 1 1.39 37.79 7.47
CA MET A 1 0.38 37.02 8.24
C MET A 1 -0.72 36.60 7.26
N THR A 2 -0.62 35.42 6.69
CA THR A 2 -1.68 34.87 5.87
C THR A 2 -1.68 33.37 6.16
N PHE A 3 -2.75 32.89 6.79
CA PHE A 3 -2.96 31.52 7.21
C PHE A 3 -2.97 30.61 5.99
N LEU A 4 -1.95 29.76 5.85
CA LEU A 4 -1.97 28.61 4.95
C LEU A 4 -2.97 27.59 5.53
N SER A 5 -4.06 27.40 4.81
CA SER A 5 -5.05 26.37 5.10
C SER A 5 -4.37 25.00 5.10
N ARG A 6 -4.41 24.33 6.26
CA ARG A 6 -4.03 22.93 6.42
C ARG A 6 -4.84 22.10 5.41
N PRO A 7 -4.23 21.13 4.71
CA PRO A 7 -5.02 20.15 3.99
C PRO A 7 -5.88 19.41 5.03
N ARG A 8 -7.20 19.41 4.80
CA ARG A 8 -8.15 18.66 5.63
C ARG A 8 -7.75 17.19 5.54
N GLY A 9 -7.51 16.59 6.71
CA GLY A 9 -7.21 15.19 6.87
C GLY A 9 -8.21 14.29 6.11
N PHE A 10 -7.80 13.11 5.78
CA PHE A 10 -8.67 12.07 5.23
C PHE A 10 -9.81 11.83 6.22
N GLY A 11 -10.92 12.53 6.05
CA GLY A 11 -12.08 12.41 6.90
C GLY A 11 -12.64 10.99 6.76
N GLY A 12 -12.62 10.24 7.85
CA GLY A 12 -13.33 8.97 7.94
C GLY A 12 -14.80 9.21 7.56
N LEU A 13 -15.22 8.71 6.41
CA LEU A 13 -16.59 8.76 5.96
C LEU A 13 -17.41 7.82 6.85
N VAL A 14 -18.24 8.37 7.72
CA VAL A 14 -19.32 7.61 8.37
C VAL A 14 -20.35 7.34 7.27
N LEU A 15 -20.38 6.10 6.79
CA LEU A 15 -21.33 5.66 5.78
C LEU A 15 -22.68 5.28 6.43
N PRO A 16 -23.82 5.77 5.95
CA PRO A 16 -25.12 5.24 6.32
C PRO A 16 -25.37 3.94 5.57
N GLY A 17 -25.71 2.86 6.28
CA GLY A 17 -26.28 1.64 5.70
C GLY A 17 -25.49 0.34 5.84
N LEU A 18 -24.82 0.11 6.95
CA LEU A 18 -24.31 -1.23 7.31
C LEU A 18 -25.51 -2.16 7.58
N ARG A 19 -25.86 -3.01 6.61
CA ARG A 19 -26.71 -4.18 6.90
C ARG A 19 -25.93 -5.14 7.79
N GLU A 20 -26.64 -5.73 8.76
CA GLU A 20 -26.10 -6.61 9.79
C GLU A 20 -25.24 -7.74 9.19
N ARG A 21 -24.05 -7.93 9.77
CA ARG A 21 -23.15 -9.05 9.45
C ARG A 21 -23.73 -10.37 9.95
N PRO A 22 -23.37 -11.53 9.36
CA PRO A 22 -23.72 -12.83 9.92
C PRO A 22 -23.19 -12.96 11.35
N VAL A 23 -24.05 -13.39 12.28
CA VAL A 23 -23.80 -13.50 13.73
C VAL A 23 -22.54 -14.32 14.07
N ALA A 24 -22.11 -15.25 13.21
CA ALA A 24 -20.96 -16.12 13.44
C ALA A 24 -19.60 -15.39 13.43
N VAL A 25 -19.44 -14.33 12.64
CA VAL A 25 -18.18 -13.55 12.59
C VAL A 25 -18.05 -12.67 13.83
N TRP A 26 -19.16 -12.20 14.37
CA TRP A 26 -19.19 -11.37 15.60
C TRP A 26 -18.86 -12.17 16.86
N SER A 27 -19.28 -13.45 16.96
CA SER A 27 -19.00 -14.26 18.15
C SER A 27 -17.51 -14.56 18.31
N ALA A 28 -16.78 -14.78 17.22
CA ALA A 28 -15.33 -15.01 17.26
C ALA A 28 -14.53 -13.76 17.67
N VAL A 29 -15.04 -12.56 17.39
CA VAL A 29 -14.43 -11.28 17.81
C VAL A 29 -14.78 -10.93 19.26
N MET A 30 -15.94 -11.35 19.76
CA MET A 30 -16.39 -11.11 21.14
C MET A 30 -15.58 -11.90 22.20
N ASP A 31 -14.97 -13.03 21.82
CA ASP A 31 -14.12 -13.85 22.69
C ASP A 31 -12.62 -13.58 22.49
N ALA A 32 -12.27 -12.39 21.96
CA ALA A 32 -10.88 -12.03 21.73
C ALA A 32 -10.08 -12.01 23.05
N HIS A 33 -8.84 -12.46 22.98
CA HIS A 33 -7.90 -12.38 24.10
C HIS A 33 -7.82 -10.94 24.64
N PRO A 34 -7.82 -10.70 25.97
CA PRO A 34 -7.81 -9.34 26.55
C PRO A 34 -6.72 -8.44 25.96
N LEU A 35 -5.50 -8.94 25.83
CA LEU A 35 -4.38 -8.20 25.22
C LEU A 35 -4.68 -7.77 23.76
N VAL A 36 -5.35 -8.63 22.98
CA VAL A 36 -5.76 -8.28 21.60
C VAL A 36 -6.82 -7.19 21.61
N THR A 37 -7.76 -7.24 22.55
CA THR A 37 -8.77 -6.19 22.72
C THR A 37 -8.11 -4.85 23.07
N ASP A 38 -7.13 -4.85 23.96
CA ASP A 38 -6.38 -3.65 24.33
C ASP A 38 -5.50 -3.11 23.19
N TYR A 39 -4.92 -4.00 22.36
CA TYR A 39 -4.26 -3.62 21.12
C TYR A 39 -5.24 -2.93 20.14
N LEU A 40 -6.46 -3.45 19.97
CA LEU A 40 -7.48 -2.82 19.12
C LEU A 40 -7.89 -1.44 19.65
N ARG A 41 -8.11 -1.31 20.97
CA ARG A 41 -8.39 -0.01 21.62
C ARG A 41 -7.27 1.00 21.36
N LEU A 42 -6.03 0.55 21.58
CA LEU A 42 -4.84 1.38 21.34
C LEU A 42 -4.79 1.86 19.89
N GLY A 43 -4.90 0.95 18.91
CA GLY A 43 -4.86 1.31 17.49
C GLY A 43 -5.98 2.28 17.10
N LEU A 44 -7.21 2.05 17.57
CA LEU A 44 -8.34 2.95 17.32
C LEU A 44 -8.16 4.34 17.96
N ALA A 45 -7.42 4.44 19.08
CA ALA A 45 -7.16 5.71 19.73
C ALA A 45 -6.25 6.62 18.88
N PHE A 46 -5.35 6.05 18.07
CA PHE A 46 -4.51 6.83 17.17
C PHE A 46 -5.30 7.58 16.10
N ASP A 47 -6.42 7.06 15.61
CA ASP A 47 -7.28 7.75 14.63
C ASP A 47 -7.89 9.05 15.19
N ARG A 48 -7.97 9.17 16.52
CA ARG A 48 -8.40 10.39 17.21
C ARG A 48 -7.30 11.44 17.36
N LEU A 49 -6.02 11.01 17.31
CA LEU A 49 -4.88 11.94 17.30
C LEU A 49 -4.61 12.45 15.88
N GLU A 50 -4.65 11.56 14.91
CA GLU A 50 -4.36 11.86 13.52
C GLU A 50 -5.39 11.13 12.65
N PRO A 51 -6.42 11.83 12.14
CA PRO A 51 -7.44 11.24 11.28
C PRO A 51 -6.81 10.59 10.03
N GLY A 52 -7.18 9.33 9.78
CA GLY A 52 -6.62 8.50 8.72
C GLY A 52 -5.41 7.66 9.17
N PHE A 53 -5.12 7.61 10.47
CA PHE A 53 -4.14 6.69 11.03
C PHE A 53 -4.67 5.24 11.02
N VAL A 54 -5.98 5.05 11.13
CA VAL A 54 -6.65 3.78 10.89
C VAL A 54 -7.21 3.77 9.47
N ASP A 55 -6.59 2.97 8.61
CA ASP A 55 -7.00 2.80 7.22
C ASP A 55 -8.31 1.98 7.12
N ALA A 56 -8.38 0.86 7.83
CA ALA A 56 -9.57 0.02 7.89
C ALA A 56 -9.81 -0.54 9.29
N TYR A 57 -11.05 -0.57 9.71
CA TYR A 57 -11.50 -1.32 10.88
C TYR A 57 -12.80 -2.05 10.59
N THR A 58 -12.73 -3.36 10.59
CA THR A 58 -13.86 -4.24 10.34
C THR A 58 -14.29 -5.05 11.56
N GLY A 59 -13.76 -4.70 12.74
CA GLY A 59 -14.09 -5.31 14.02
C GLY A 59 -15.39 -4.82 14.65
N ASP A 60 -15.53 -4.99 15.96
CA ASP A 60 -16.73 -4.62 16.71
C ASP A 60 -16.98 -3.09 16.67
N PRO A 61 -18.09 -2.63 16.09
CA PRO A 61 -18.42 -1.20 16.10
C PRO A 61 -18.68 -0.64 17.50
N ALA A 62 -19.00 -1.48 18.49
CA ALA A 62 -19.16 -1.02 19.88
C ALA A 62 -17.82 -0.60 20.47
N LEU A 63 -16.73 -1.37 20.21
CA LEU A 63 -15.38 -1.01 20.62
C LEU A 63 -14.94 0.32 19.98
N ARG A 64 -15.22 0.51 18.67
CA ARG A 64 -14.91 1.78 17.99
C ARG A 64 -15.66 2.96 18.63
N ARG A 65 -16.95 2.80 18.94
CA ARG A 65 -17.74 3.85 19.63
C ARG A 65 -17.20 4.14 21.02
N GLU A 66 -16.90 3.10 21.81
CA GLU A 66 -16.28 3.24 23.15
C GLU A 66 -15.03 4.12 23.09
N VAL A 67 -14.13 3.83 22.15
CA VAL A 67 -12.90 4.62 21.97
C VAL A 67 -13.20 6.05 21.51
N GLN A 68 -14.15 6.23 20.59
CA GLN A 68 -14.51 7.56 20.07
C GLN A 68 -15.16 8.46 21.12
N GLU A 69 -15.98 7.89 22.01
CA GLU A 69 -16.70 8.60 23.07
C GLU A 69 -15.85 8.76 24.34
N GLY A 70 -14.77 8.02 24.47
CA GLY A 70 -13.87 8.05 25.60
C GLY A 70 -13.08 9.36 25.72
N PRO A 71 -12.22 9.51 26.75
CA PRO A 71 -11.36 10.67 26.93
C PRO A 71 -10.43 10.87 25.73
N ALA A 72 -10.00 12.12 25.49
CA ALA A 72 -9.04 12.42 24.42
C ALA A 72 -7.71 11.70 24.68
N PRO A 73 -7.16 10.95 23.71
CA PRO A 73 -5.94 10.21 23.93
C PRO A 73 -4.74 11.17 24.08
N LEU A 74 -3.85 10.84 25.01
CA LEU A 74 -2.59 11.56 25.19
C LEU A 74 -1.44 10.73 24.60
N PRO A 75 -0.63 11.28 23.69
CA PRO A 75 0.43 10.54 23.01
C PRO A 75 1.38 9.81 23.96
N GLY A 76 1.80 10.43 25.05
CA GLY A 76 2.67 9.80 26.05
C GLY A 76 2.03 8.61 26.78
N GLU A 77 0.72 8.64 26.98
CA GLU A 77 -0.02 7.52 27.57
C GLU A 77 -0.12 6.35 26.56
N LEU A 78 -0.39 6.66 25.28
CA LEU A 78 -0.42 5.64 24.22
C LEU A 78 0.96 4.95 24.06
N ALA A 79 2.06 5.71 24.17
CA ALA A 79 3.42 5.13 24.16
C ALA A 79 3.62 4.17 25.32
N THR A 80 3.20 4.58 26.53
CA THR A 80 3.29 3.75 27.74
C THR A 80 2.44 2.49 27.62
N GLN A 81 1.21 2.59 27.08
CA GLN A 81 0.32 1.45 26.83
C GLN A 81 0.92 0.48 25.81
N ALA A 82 1.45 0.98 24.70
CA ALA A 82 2.09 0.14 23.68
C ALA A 82 3.26 -0.65 24.26
N ALA A 83 4.14 0.01 25.04
CA ALA A 83 5.27 -0.62 25.70
C ALA A 83 4.83 -1.65 26.77
N ALA A 84 3.77 -1.39 27.52
CA ALA A 84 3.22 -2.32 28.50
C ALA A 84 2.66 -3.58 27.81
N LEU A 85 1.84 -3.43 26.79
CA LEU A 85 1.29 -4.56 26.01
C LEU A 85 2.42 -5.42 25.40
N ARG A 86 3.46 -4.80 24.86
CA ARG A 86 4.63 -5.54 24.35
C ARG A 86 5.31 -6.38 25.42
N LYS A 87 5.43 -5.85 26.62
CA LYS A 87 6.04 -6.58 27.75
C LYS A 87 5.20 -7.77 28.20
N GLU A 88 3.88 -7.69 28.05
CA GLU A 88 2.94 -8.75 28.45
C GLU A 88 2.79 -9.86 27.38
N LEU A 89 3.12 -9.56 26.10
CA LEU A 89 2.95 -10.49 24.99
C LEU A 89 3.57 -11.88 25.19
N PRO A 90 4.80 -12.04 25.70
CA PRO A 90 5.40 -13.37 25.88
C PRO A 90 4.62 -14.28 26.82
N GLU A 91 3.92 -13.70 27.81
CA GLU A 91 3.14 -14.43 28.81
C GLU A 91 1.65 -14.58 28.42
N ALA A 92 1.22 -14.02 27.27
CA ALA A 92 -0.15 -14.02 26.84
C ALA A 92 -0.65 -15.39 26.35
N GLY A 93 0.23 -16.37 26.12
CA GLY A 93 -0.16 -17.70 25.63
C GLY A 93 -0.69 -17.71 24.18
N LEU A 94 -0.43 -16.64 23.41
CA LEU A 94 -0.78 -16.59 22.01
C LEU A 94 0.19 -17.44 21.17
N PRO A 95 -0.24 -17.98 20.02
CA PRO A 95 0.67 -18.62 19.06
C PRO A 95 1.81 -17.70 18.64
N GLU A 96 3.00 -18.24 18.41
CA GLU A 96 4.22 -17.49 18.10
C GLU A 96 4.03 -16.50 16.95
N VAL A 97 3.37 -16.90 15.87
CA VAL A 97 3.08 -16.05 14.70
C VAL A 97 2.24 -14.81 15.09
N ARG A 98 1.23 -14.99 15.96
CA ARG A 98 0.41 -13.87 16.46
C ARG A 98 1.20 -12.98 17.41
N THR A 99 2.02 -13.57 18.27
CA THR A 99 2.90 -12.84 19.19
C THR A 99 3.89 -11.97 18.41
N GLU A 100 4.56 -12.53 17.39
CA GLU A 100 5.46 -11.77 16.53
C GLU A 100 4.73 -10.64 15.79
N PHE A 101 3.57 -10.93 15.21
CA PHE A 101 2.75 -9.92 14.52
C PHE A 101 2.41 -8.74 15.45
N LEU A 102 1.89 -9.05 16.63
CA LEU A 102 1.52 -8.00 17.60
C LEU A 102 2.73 -7.24 18.15
N ASP A 103 3.87 -7.90 18.39
CA ASP A 103 5.08 -7.23 18.89
C ASP A 103 5.57 -6.14 17.92
N VAL A 104 5.70 -6.50 16.63
CA VAL A 104 6.20 -5.53 15.64
C VAL A 104 5.21 -4.39 15.39
N HIS A 105 3.90 -4.64 15.50
CA HIS A 105 2.87 -3.61 15.41
C HIS A 105 2.87 -2.68 16.62
N LEU A 106 2.95 -3.22 17.82
CA LEU A 106 3.06 -2.43 19.06
C LEU A 106 4.32 -1.59 19.08
N ARG A 107 5.45 -2.09 18.54
CA ARG A 107 6.70 -1.31 18.37
C ARG A 107 6.45 -0.10 17.44
N ALA A 108 5.74 -0.30 16.35
CA ALA A 108 5.40 0.76 15.41
C ALA A 108 4.46 1.82 16.04
N LEU A 109 3.45 1.36 16.78
CA LEU A 109 2.54 2.24 17.52
C LEU A 109 3.27 3.02 18.63
N GLU A 110 4.16 2.37 19.39
CA GLU A 110 5.00 3.04 20.39
C GLU A 110 5.84 4.16 19.77
N CYS A 111 6.50 3.89 18.64
CA CYS A 111 7.26 4.89 17.90
C CYS A 111 6.38 6.07 17.45
N SER A 112 5.20 5.79 16.89
CA SER A 112 4.24 6.81 16.48
C SER A 112 3.78 7.67 17.65
N ALA A 113 3.47 7.05 18.78
CA ALA A 113 3.04 7.77 19.99
C ALA A 113 4.16 8.68 20.56
N ARG A 114 5.40 8.21 20.61
CA ARG A 114 6.57 8.99 21.03
C ARG A 114 6.79 10.20 20.10
N LYS A 115 6.63 9.99 18.81
CA LYS A 115 6.73 11.07 17.82
C LYS A 115 5.62 12.11 18.00
N PHE A 116 4.36 11.68 18.22
CA PHE A 116 3.25 12.59 18.53
C PHE A 116 3.45 13.31 19.87
N ALA A 117 4.16 12.71 20.82
CA ALA A 117 4.57 13.36 22.08
C ALA A 117 5.70 14.38 21.88
N GLY A 118 6.24 14.56 20.67
CA GLY A 118 7.26 15.55 20.32
C GLY A 118 8.70 15.00 20.34
N GLU A 119 8.90 13.71 20.52
CA GLU A 119 10.23 13.11 20.43
C GLU A 119 10.79 13.22 19.02
N GLN A 120 12.07 13.58 18.92
CA GLN A 120 12.77 13.67 17.66
C GLN A 120 13.36 12.29 17.33
N ILE A 121 12.73 11.61 16.37
CA ILE A 121 13.16 10.29 15.87
C ILE A 121 13.73 10.50 14.47
N SER A 122 14.94 9.96 14.21
CA SER A 122 15.57 10.04 12.90
C SER A 122 14.68 9.34 11.84
N PHE A 123 14.74 9.78 10.59
CA PHE A 123 13.94 9.19 9.52
C PHE A 123 14.23 7.69 9.34
N VAL A 124 15.50 7.28 9.42
CA VAL A 124 15.90 5.88 9.31
C VAL A 124 15.37 5.04 10.47
N ASP A 125 15.43 5.57 11.71
CA ASP A 125 14.90 4.88 12.89
C ASP A 125 13.36 4.81 12.88
N GLU A 126 12.69 5.84 12.35
CA GLU A 126 11.25 5.85 12.14
C GLU A 126 10.84 4.74 11.16
N VAL A 127 11.50 4.63 10.01
CA VAL A 127 11.24 3.58 9.02
C VAL A 127 11.49 2.18 9.61
N ARG A 128 12.60 2.01 10.33
CA ARG A 128 12.90 0.73 11.00
C ARG A 128 11.84 0.34 12.02
N ALA A 129 11.39 1.29 12.84
CA ALA A 129 10.38 1.03 13.86
C ALA A 129 9.00 0.72 13.23
N TYR A 130 8.63 1.44 12.18
CA TYR A 130 7.34 1.28 11.52
C TYR A 130 7.26 0.01 10.68
N PHE A 131 8.29 -0.28 9.91
CA PHE A 131 8.19 -1.29 8.84
C PHE A 131 9.14 -2.48 9.04
N ASP A 132 9.87 -2.52 10.13
CA ASP A 132 10.83 -3.60 10.41
C ASP A 132 11.84 -3.83 9.28
N VAL A 133 12.28 -2.75 8.63
CA VAL A 133 13.28 -2.78 7.56
C VAL A 133 14.31 -1.68 7.75
N ASP A 134 15.54 -1.94 7.30
CA ASP A 134 16.58 -0.93 7.21
C ASP A 134 16.62 -0.34 5.81
N ILE A 135 16.78 0.99 5.73
CA ILE A 135 16.90 1.70 4.47
C ILE A 135 18.27 2.33 4.32
N ALA A 136 18.76 2.37 3.11
CA ALA A 136 19.99 3.03 2.72
C ALA A 136 19.83 3.72 1.37
N PRO A 137 20.67 4.72 1.05
CA PRO A 137 20.69 5.33 -0.26
C PRO A 137 20.91 4.30 -1.36
N GLY A 138 20.14 4.44 -2.44
CA GLY A 138 20.32 3.65 -3.66
C GLY A 138 21.61 4.00 -4.38
N ASN A 139 21.88 3.23 -5.42
CA ASN A 139 23.04 3.47 -6.30
C ASN A 139 22.60 4.28 -7.52
N GLU A 140 23.11 5.49 -7.69
CA GLU A 140 22.82 6.31 -8.87
C GLU A 140 23.19 5.64 -10.20
N GLU A 141 24.13 4.68 -10.23
CA GLU A 141 24.44 3.94 -11.44
C GLU A 141 23.27 3.06 -11.91
N ASP A 142 22.47 2.54 -10.99
CA ASP A 142 21.24 1.82 -11.32
C ASP A 142 20.23 2.76 -12.00
N TYR A 143 20.18 4.02 -11.57
CA TYR A 143 19.32 5.04 -12.19
C TYR A 143 19.80 5.41 -13.59
N ARG A 144 21.13 5.55 -13.78
CA ARG A 144 21.73 5.78 -15.13
C ARG A 144 21.45 4.60 -16.05
N ASP A 145 21.56 3.37 -15.53
CA ASP A 145 21.28 2.17 -16.31
C ASP A 145 19.80 2.09 -16.72
N ALA A 146 18.88 2.39 -15.79
CA ALA A 146 17.47 2.51 -16.14
C ALA A 146 17.23 3.53 -17.25
N HIS A 147 17.84 4.70 -17.16
CA HIS A 147 17.73 5.73 -18.21
C HIS A 147 18.28 5.24 -19.55
N ARG A 148 19.43 4.53 -19.59
CA ARG A 148 19.96 3.93 -20.83
C ARG A 148 18.98 2.94 -21.45
N GLN A 149 18.42 2.03 -20.64
CA GLN A 149 17.45 1.05 -21.12
C GLN A 149 16.14 1.71 -21.61
N MET A 150 15.65 2.73 -20.91
CA MET A 150 14.48 3.50 -21.36
C MET A 150 14.78 4.26 -22.67
N ASP A 151 16.00 4.78 -22.82
CA ASP A 151 16.46 5.47 -24.02
C ASP A 151 16.45 4.55 -25.26
N GLU A 152 16.89 3.29 -25.09
CA GLU A 152 16.82 2.25 -26.12
C GLU A 152 15.38 1.89 -26.51
N VAL A 153 14.46 1.78 -25.52
CA VAL A 153 13.05 1.46 -25.77
C VAL A 153 12.31 2.60 -26.47
N LEU A 154 12.65 3.84 -26.12
CA LEU A 154 12.03 5.05 -26.66
C LEU A 154 12.96 5.76 -27.66
N ALA A 155 13.67 5.01 -28.49
CA ALA A 155 14.59 5.58 -29.49
C ALA A 155 13.90 6.67 -30.33
N GLY A 156 14.63 7.77 -30.62
CA GLY A 156 14.15 8.92 -31.38
C GLY A 156 14.90 10.20 -31.04
N ASP A 157 14.47 11.30 -31.66
CA ASP A 157 15.08 12.63 -31.46
C ASP A 157 14.64 13.27 -30.15
N GLY A 158 15.46 14.19 -29.64
CA GLY A 158 15.23 14.92 -28.41
C GLY A 158 15.78 14.22 -27.16
N SER A 159 15.61 14.84 -26.00
CA SER A 159 16.07 14.31 -24.72
C SER A 159 15.18 13.13 -24.27
N LEU A 160 15.72 12.25 -23.43
CA LEU A 160 14.94 11.15 -22.84
C LEU A 160 13.68 11.68 -22.11
N PHE A 161 13.79 12.81 -21.41
CA PHE A 161 12.65 13.44 -20.73
C PHE A 161 11.52 13.80 -21.71
N GLU A 162 11.86 14.40 -22.87
CA GLU A 162 10.88 14.77 -23.90
C GLU A 162 10.19 13.53 -24.47
N ARG A 163 10.97 12.49 -24.79
CA ARG A 163 10.42 11.23 -25.34
C ARG A 163 9.55 10.48 -24.34
N VAL A 164 9.94 10.41 -23.06
CA VAL A 164 9.12 9.85 -21.98
C VAL A 164 7.85 10.66 -21.80
N SER A 165 7.93 12.00 -21.85
CA SER A 165 6.76 12.88 -21.72
C SER A 165 5.79 12.71 -22.89
N ALA A 166 6.31 12.61 -24.11
CA ALA A 166 5.51 12.35 -25.31
C ALA A 166 4.85 10.98 -25.27
N HIS A 167 5.60 9.94 -24.84
CA HIS A 167 5.08 8.59 -24.66
C HIS A 167 3.95 8.57 -23.62
N ARG A 168 4.16 9.15 -22.44
CA ARG A 168 3.12 9.24 -21.39
C ARG A 168 1.85 9.92 -21.90
N LYS A 169 2.01 11.00 -22.68
CA LYS A 169 0.86 11.71 -23.27
C LYS A 169 0.10 10.86 -24.27
N ALA A 170 0.83 10.10 -25.10
CA ALA A 170 0.21 9.21 -26.10
C ALA A 170 -0.46 7.98 -25.46
N ASP A 171 -0.03 7.59 -24.24
CA ASP A 171 -0.51 6.45 -23.48
C ASP A 171 -1.66 6.81 -22.51
N GLU A 172 -2.15 8.05 -22.53
CA GLU A 172 -3.28 8.46 -21.67
C GLU A 172 -4.55 7.69 -22.05
N VAL A 173 -5.22 7.11 -21.05
CA VAL A 173 -6.56 6.52 -21.23
C VAL A 173 -7.55 7.66 -21.50
N PRO A 174 -8.36 7.60 -22.59
CA PRO A 174 -9.41 8.59 -22.80
C PRO A 174 -10.34 8.63 -21.59
N PRO A 175 -10.59 9.80 -20.98
CA PRO A 175 -11.36 9.90 -19.73
C PRO A 175 -12.74 9.25 -19.82
N GLU A 176 -13.42 9.36 -20.97
CA GLU A 176 -14.73 8.76 -21.24
C GLU A 176 -14.70 7.22 -21.34
N ARG A 177 -13.52 6.64 -21.53
CA ARG A 177 -13.30 5.20 -21.67
C ARG A 177 -12.76 4.57 -20.37
N LEU A 178 -12.39 5.40 -19.37
CA LEU A 178 -11.73 4.91 -18.16
C LEU A 178 -12.54 3.84 -17.42
N SER A 179 -13.82 4.10 -17.18
CA SER A 179 -14.70 3.15 -16.47
C SER A 179 -14.84 1.80 -17.20
N GLU A 180 -14.88 1.83 -18.52
CA GLU A 180 -14.94 0.62 -19.35
C GLU A 180 -13.63 -0.18 -19.27
N CYS A 181 -12.48 0.50 -19.36
CA CYS A 181 -11.18 -0.14 -19.19
C CYS A 181 -11.01 -0.74 -17.79
N VAL A 182 -11.41 -0.01 -16.74
CA VAL A 182 -11.40 -0.51 -15.36
C VAL A 182 -12.22 -1.79 -15.23
N ALA A 183 -13.44 -1.80 -15.76
CA ALA A 183 -14.34 -2.96 -15.71
C ALA A 183 -13.74 -4.18 -16.44
N ALA A 184 -13.16 -3.97 -17.62
CA ALA A 184 -12.56 -5.04 -18.42
C ALA A 184 -11.36 -5.67 -17.70
N PHE A 185 -10.41 -4.86 -17.21
CA PHE A 185 -9.26 -5.39 -16.46
C PHE A 185 -9.67 -6.03 -15.13
N SER A 186 -10.62 -5.45 -14.41
CA SER A 186 -11.14 -6.02 -13.18
C SER A 186 -11.78 -7.39 -13.43
N GLY A 187 -12.59 -7.53 -14.45
CA GLY A 187 -13.21 -8.80 -14.84
C GLY A 187 -12.16 -9.88 -15.16
N ALA A 188 -11.23 -9.54 -16.05
CA ALA A 188 -10.17 -10.47 -16.46
C ALA A 188 -9.27 -10.90 -15.30
N LEU A 189 -8.83 -9.96 -14.45
CA LEU A 189 -8.01 -10.27 -13.27
C LEU A 189 -8.79 -11.09 -12.23
N ARG A 190 -10.07 -10.77 -11.99
CA ARG A 190 -10.93 -11.52 -11.07
C ARG A 190 -11.07 -12.99 -11.48
N GLU A 191 -11.24 -13.28 -12.77
CA GLU A 191 -11.29 -14.65 -13.29
C GLU A 191 -9.99 -15.41 -13.01
N LEU A 192 -8.84 -14.79 -13.31
CA LEU A 192 -7.53 -15.38 -13.03
C LEU A 192 -7.33 -15.66 -11.54
N VAL A 193 -7.69 -14.69 -10.69
CA VAL A 193 -7.57 -14.81 -9.23
C VAL A 193 -8.46 -15.91 -8.70
N ARG A 194 -9.74 -15.97 -9.11
CA ARG A 194 -10.68 -17.01 -8.64
C ARG A 194 -10.24 -18.42 -9.02
N ALA A 195 -9.59 -18.56 -10.17
CA ALA A 195 -9.03 -19.85 -10.60
C ALA A 195 -7.84 -20.31 -9.76
N ARG A 196 -7.01 -19.37 -9.25
CA ARG A 196 -5.76 -19.69 -8.53
C ARG A 196 -5.86 -19.51 -7.02
N TYR A 197 -6.58 -18.50 -6.57
CA TYR A 197 -6.77 -18.10 -5.17
C TYR A 197 -8.26 -17.97 -4.87
N PRO A 198 -8.96 -19.06 -4.53
CA PRO A 198 -10.41 -19.05 -4.33
C PRO A 198 -10.84 -17.93 -3.37
N LEU A 199 -11.86 -17.17 -3.77
CA LEU A 199 -12.47 -16.11 -3.00
C LEU A 199 -13.90 -16.50 -2.60
N PRO A 200 -14.45 -15.92 -1.52
CA PRO A 200 -15.86 -16.11 -1.17
C PRO A 200 -16.78 -15.75 -2.34
N ASP A 201 -17.84 -16.54 -2.57
CA ASP A 201 -18.73 -16.37 -3.74
C ASP A 201 -19.39 -15.01 -3.84
N HIS A 202 -19.62 -14.36 -2.70
CA HIS A 202 -20.28 -13.06 -2.59
C HIS A 202 -19.30 -11.88 -2.46
N GLU A 203 -17.98 -12.09 -2.71
CA GLU A 203 -17.02 -10.99 -2.74
C GLU A 203 -17.37 -9.99 -3.85
N GLN A 204 -17.15 -8.72 -3.57
CA GLN A 204 -17.54 -7.66 -4.48
C GLN A 204 -16.60 -6.45 -4.41
N VAL A 205 -16.23 -5.95 -5.57
CA VAL A 205 -15.56 -4.65 -5.72
C VAL A 205 -16.47 -3.70 -6.47
N GLU A 206 -16.72 -2.53 -5.89
CA GLU A 206 -17.39 -1.40 -6.53
C GLU A 206 -16.34 -0.38 -6.94
N TYR A 207 -16.36 0.08 -8.20
CA TYR A 207 -15.45 1.11 -8.68
C TYR A 207 -16.16 2.45 -8.79
N GLU A 208 -15.47 3.50 -8.32
CA GLU A 208 -15.93 4.88 -8.52
C GLU A 208 -14.80 5.74 -9.12
N VAL A 209 -15.15 6.63 -10.01
CA VAL A 209 -14.23 7.63 -10.56
C VAL A 209 -14.42 8.92 -9.76
N VAL A 210 -13.33 9.41 -9.16
CA VAL A 210 -13.34 10.57 -8.27
C VAL A 210 -12.33 11.62 -8.74
N GLY A 211 -12.47 12.85 -8.26
CA GLY A 211 -11.51 13.95 -8.43
C GLY A 211 -11.02 14.49 -7.09
N ASP A 212 -10.08 15.43 -7.15
CA ASP A 212 -9.53 16.17 -6.00
C ASP A 212 -8.94 15.23 -4.91
N LYS A 213 -8.13 14.24 -5.36
CA LYS A 213 -7.43 13.31 -4.48
C LYS A 213 -5.91 13.36 -4.71
N PRO A 214 -5.09 13.14 -3.67
CA PRO A 214 -3.63 13.14 -3.80
C PRO A 214 -3.06 11.84 -4.39
N TRP A 215 -3.86 10.77 -4.49
CA TRP A 215 -3.51 9.43 -4.95
C TRP A 215 -4.17 9.10 -6.31
N SER A 216 -3.69 8.08 -7.01
CA SER A 216 -4.22 7.62 -8.30
C SER A 216 -5.33 6.57 -8.18
N GLY A 217 -5.26 5.72 -7.18
CA GLY A 217 -6.28 4.76 -6.77
C GLY A 217 -6.26 4.60 -5.26
N PHE A 218 -7.34 4.07 -4.70
CA PHE A 218 -7.43 3.74 -3.28
C PHE A 218 -8.51 2.68 -3.04
N ASN A 219 -8.18 1.66 -2.25
CA ASN A 219 -9.12 0.63 -1.84
C ASN A 219 -9.68 0.92 -0.44
N TYR A 220 -10.98 1.09 -0.35
CA TYR A 220 -11.72 1.13 0.92
C TYR A 220 -12.29 -0.25 1.20
N TYR A 221 -11.66 -1.02 2.09
CA TYR A 221 -12.20 -2.30 2.51
C TYR A 221 -13.33 -2.12 3.53
N LEU A 222 -14.51 -2.61 3.17
CA LEU A 222 -15.76 -2.40 3.94
C LEU A 222 -16.10 -3.57 4.86
N GLY A 223 -15.29 -4.63 4.83
CA GLY A 223 -15.60 -5.90 5.46
C GLY A 223 -16.70 -6.68 4.72
N ASN A 224 -16.96 -7.90 5.17
CA ASN A 224 -17.88 -8.82 4.51
C ASN A 224 -17.53 -9.03 3.03
N TYR A 225 -16.22 -9.17 2.77
CA TYR A 225 -15.63 -9.40 1.44
C TYR A 225 -15.98 -8.33 0.40
N ARG A 226 -16.14 -7.09 0.83
CA ARG A 226 -16.51 -5.97 -0.05
C ARG A 226 -15.50 -4.86 0.00
N SER A 227 -15.16 -4.33 -1.18
CA SER A 227 -14.35 -3.13 -1.33
C SER A 227 -15.05 -2.10 -2.21
N ARG A 228 -14.72 -0.84 -1.96
CA ARG A 228 -14.94 0.25 -2.89
C ARG A 228 -13.57 0.78 -3.34
N VAL A 229 -13.30 0.71 -4.64
CA VAL A 229 -12.06 1.19 -5.23
C VAL A 229 -12.33 2.51 -5.94
N ALA A 230 -11.67 3.57 -5.46
CA ALA A 230 -11.76 4.89 -6.05
C ALA A 230 -10.58 5.13 -6.99
N ILE A 231 -10.85 5.55 -8.23
CA ILE A 231 -9.84 5.89 -9.25
C ILE A 231 -9.88 7.40 -9.48
N ASN A 232 -8.74 8.07 -9.30
CA ASN A 232 -8.65 9.52 -9.46
C ASN A 232 -8.49 9.89 -10.95
N SER A 233 -9.48 10.61 -11.49
CA SER A 233 -9.49 11.08 -12.88
C SER A 233 -8.67 12.35 -13.10
N ASP A 234 -8.37 13.14 -12.06
CA ASP A 234 -7.55 14.35 -12.19
C ASP A 234 -6.07 14.01 -12.45
N LEU A 235 -5.65 12.84 -11.98
CA LEU A 235 -4.39 12.24 -12.38
C LEU A 235 -4.67 11.42 -13.64
N LYS A 236 -4.24 11.92 -14.80
CA LYS A 236 -4.40 11.22 -16.07
C LYS A 236 -3.92 9.78 -15.94
N GLN A 237 -4.85 8.85 -16.13
CA GLN A 237 -4.52 7.42 -16.09
C GLN A 237 -3.84 7.02 -17.40
N HIS A 238 -2.85 6.15 -17.32
CA HIS A 238 -2.07 5.67 -18.46
C HIS A 238 -2.38 4.21 -18.75
N MET A 239 -2.50 3.87 -20.03
CA MET A 239 -2.83 2.51 -20.46
C MET A 239 -1.81 1.48 -19.94
N ALA A 240 -0.52 1.82 -19.95
CA ALA A 240 0.53 0.96 -19.41
C ALA A 240 0.43 0.74 -17.87
N HIS A 241 -0.15 1.69 -17.14
CA HIS A 241 -0.24 1.62 -15.67
C HIS A 241 -1.56 1.04 -15.17
N LEU A 242 -2.66 1.22 -15.92
CA LEU A 242 -4.01 0.84 -15.46
C LEU A 242 -4.14 -0.64 -15.09
N PRO A 243 -3.59 -1.62 -15.83
CA PRO A 243 -3.65 -3.04 -15.41
C PRO A 243 -2.99 -3.28 -14.06
N ALA A 244 -1.83 -2.66 -13.81
CA ALA A 244 -1.12 -2.76 -12.54
C ALA A 244 -1.89 -2.09 -11.41
N LEU A 245 -2.52 -0.93 -11.65
CA LEU A 245 -3.36 -0.24 -10.67
C LEU A 245 -4.55 -1.11 -10.26
N ILE A 246 -5.26 -1.72 -11.20
CA ILE A 246 -6.40 -2.59 -10.89
C ILE A 246 -5.96 -3.86 -10.17
N ALA A 247 -4.80 -4.42 -10.55
CA ALA A 247 -4.23 -5.55 -9.83
C ALA A 247 -3.86 -5.18 -8.39
N HIS A 248 -3.26 -4.02 -8.17
CA HIS A 248 -2.87 -3.49 -6.87
C HIS A 248 -4.08 -3.27 -5.95
N GLU A 249 -5.09 -2.54 -6.44
CA GLU A 249 -6.24 -2.18 -5.62
C GLU A 249 -7.20 -3.36 -5.40
N ALA A 250 -7.26 -4.31 -6.35
CA ALA A 250 -8.27 -5.35 -6.29
C ALA A 250 -7.72 -6.77 -6.43
N TYR A 251 -7.37 -7.23 -7.63
CA TYR A 251 -7.18 -8.64 -7.96
C TYR A 251 -5.79 -8.91 -8.57
N PRO A 252 -4.83 -9.54 -7.83
CA PRO A 252 -4.88 -10.15 -6.49
C PRO A 252 -4.37 -9.27 -5.34
N GLY A 253 -4.36 -7.93 -5.46
CA GLY A 253 -3.86 -7.01 -4.44
C GLY A 253 -4.78 -6.85 -3.22
N HIS A 254 -4.95 -5.61 -2.77
CA HIS A 254 -5.58 -5.27 -1.48
C HIS A 254 -6.94 -5.92 -1.23
N HIS A 255 -7.88 -5.88 -2.20
CA HIS A 255 -9.18 -6.53 -2.01
C HIS A 255 -9.06 -8.03 -1.78
N THR A 256 -8.24 -8.71 -2.58
CA THR A 256 -8.02 -10.15 -2.47
C THR A 256 -7.39 -10.51 -1.13
N GLU A 257 -6.36 -9.77 -0.72
CA GLU A 257 -5.69 -9.94 0.58
C GLU A 257 -6.69 -9.81 1.73
N HIS A 258 -7.45 -8.73 1.76
CA HIS A 258 -8.47 -8.49 2.80
C HIS A 258 -9.52 -9.60 2.84
N CYS A 259 -10.05 -10.02 1.70
CA CYS A 259 -11.04 -11.10 1.65
C CYS A 259 -10.50 -12.41 2.21
N ARG A 260 -9.28 -12.79 1.84
CA ARG A 260 -8.67 -14.04 2.27
C ARG A 260 -8.29 -14.00 3.75
N LYS A 261 -7.75 -12.89 4.24
CA LYS A 261 -7.46 -12.70 5.67
C LYS A 261 -8.73 -12.64 6.51
N GLU A 262 -9.79 -12.00 6.02
CA GLU A 262 -11.09 -12.02 6.72
C GLU A 262 -11.65 -13.45 6.80
N ALA A 263 -11.63 -14.21 5.71
CA ALA A 263 -12.13 -15.58 5.69
C ALA A 263 -11.28 -16.54 6.56
N GLY A 264 -9.96 -16.43 6.46
CA GLY A 264 -9.02 -17.32 7.15
C GLY A 264 -8.72 -16.89 8.58
N LEU A 265 -8.10 -15.72 8.75
CA LEU A 265 -7.56 -15.29 10.04
C LEU A 265 -8.64 -14.76 10.97
N VAL A 266 -9.46 -13.81 10.50
CA VAL A 266 -10.58 -13.29 11.31
C VAL A 266 -11.58 -14.38 11.58
N GLY A 267 -11.90 -15.23 10.60
CA GLY A 267 -12.75 -16.40 10.75
C GLY A 267 -12.22 -17.42 11.77
N ALA A 268 -10.92 -17.49 11.99
CA ALA A 268 -10.26 -18.30 13.02
C ALA A 268 -10.09 -17.58 14.37
N GLY A 269 -10.72 -16.41 14.57
CA GLY A 269 -10.70 -15.68 15.85
C GLY A 269 -9.48 -14.78 16.06
N GLN A 270 -8.72 -14.44 15.02
CA GLN A 270 -7.64 -13.48 15.09
C GLN A 270 -8.19 -12.05 14.94
N ALA A 271 -8.75 -11.52 16.02
CA ALA A 271 -9.44 -10.23 16.01
C ALA A 271 -8.49 -9.04 15.66
N GLU A 272 -7.20 -9.15 15.94
CA GLU A 272 -6.19 -8.15 15.55
C GLU A 272 -6.17 -7.88 14.04
N GLN A 273 -6.56 -8.84 13.22
CA GLN A 273 -6.62 -8.71 11.77
C GLN A 273 -7.82 -7.89 11.27
N THR A 274 -8.71 -7.47 12.17
CA THR A 274 -9.82 -6.56 11.84
C THR A 274 -9.41 -5.09 11.81
N LEU A 275 -8.18 -4.79 12.25
CA LEU A 275 -7.63 -3.44 12.32
C LEU A 275 -6.44 -3.31 11.37
N PHE A 276 -6.52 -2.37 10.44
CA PHE A 276 -5.40 -1.98 9.58
C PHE A 276 -4.95 -0.56 9.95
N VAL A 277 -3.71 -0.43 10.41
CA VAL A 277 -3.14 0.82 10.90
C VAL A 277 -1.99 1.23 9.98
N VAL A 278 -1.99 2.47 9.50
CA VAL A 278 -0.86 3.00 8.72
C VAL A 278 0.42 3.05 9.54
N ASN A 279 1.57 3.07 8.87
CA ASN A 279 2.90 3.09 9.51
C ASN A 279 3.15 1.88 10.41
N THR A 280 2.72 0.70 9.96
CA THR A 280 2.99 -0.59 10.59
C THR A 280 3.62 -1.57 9.58
N PRO A 281 4.25 -2.65 10.06
CA PRO A 281 4.80 -3.67 9.15
C PRO A 281 3.76 -4.28 8.20
N GLN A 282 2.48 -4.31 8.60
CA GLN A 282 1.39 -4.75 7.73
C GLN A 282 1.26 -3.89 6.46
N CYS A 283 1.47 -2.55 6.56
CA CYS A 283 1.46 -1.69 5.38
C CYS A 283 2.56 -2.06 4.40
N LEU A 284 3.78 -2.32 4.88
CA LEU A 284 4.88 -2.72 4.01
C LEU A 284 4.58 -4.04 3.29
N MET A 285 4.02 -5.00 4.01
CA MET A 285 3.65 -6.30 3.44
C MET A 285 2.52 -6.16 2.41
N ALA A 286 1.49 -5.38 2.71
CA ALA A 286 0.34 -5.16 1.83
C ALA A 286 0.72 -4.39 0.55
N GLU A 287 1.50 -3.30 0.68
CA GLU A 287 1.97 -2.53 -0.48
C GLU A 287 2.92 -3.34 -1.36
N GLY A 288 3.86 -4.07 -0.75
CA GLY A 288 4.77 -4.93 -1.51
C GLY A 288 4.05 -6.07 -2.24
N LEU A 289 3.04 -6.69 -1.62
CA LEU A 289 2.17 -7.68 -2.24
C LEU A 289 1.40 -7.06 -3.42
N ALA A 290 0.77 -5.90 -3.20
CA ALA A 290 -0.07 -5.24 -4.19
C ALA A 290 0.75 -4.75 -5.41
N ASP A 291 1.96 -4.23 -5.20
CA ASP A 291 2.87 -3.84 -6.28
C ASP A 291 3.38 -5.03 -7.11
N LEU A 292 3.40 -6.23 -6.52
CA LEU A 292 3.77 -7.48 -7.20
C LEU A 292 2.57 -8.22 -7.81
N ALA A 293 1.34 -7.75 -7.59
CA ALA A 293 0.10 -8.43 -7.90
C ALA A 293 -0.02 -8.80 -9.39
N LEU A 294 0.14 -7.82 -10.30
CA LEU A 294 0.04 -8.08 -11.74
C LEU A 294 1.09 -9.11 -12.21
N ARG A 295 2.35 -8.95 -11.77
CA ARG A 295 3.44 -9.87 -12.10
C ARG A 295 3.18 -11.28 -11.55
N SER A 296 2.50 -11.40 -10.42
CA SER A 296 2.25 -12.68 -9.76
C SER A 296 1.07 -13.45 -10.37
N ILE A 297 0.11 -12.76 -10.99
CA ILE A 297 -1.09 -13.42 -11.55
C ILE A 297 -1.03 -13.58 -13.07
N VAL A 298 -0.49 -12.60 -13.78
CA VAL A 298 -0.35 -12.62 -15.25
C VAL A 298 1.06 -13.06 -15.66
N GLY A 299 2.08 -12.62 -14.93
CA GLY A 299 3.48 -12.96 -15.22
C GLY A 299 4.11 -12.16 -16.35
N PRO A 300 5.24 -12.65 -16.89
CA PRO A 300 5.87 -12.10 -18.08
C PRO A 300 4.93 -12.17 -19.28
N GLY A 301 4.90 -11.12 -20.10
CA GLY A 301 3.96 -10.98 -21.21
C GLY A 301 2.67 -10.27 -20.83
N TRP A 302 2.59 -9.69 -19.62
CA TRP A 302 1.43 -8.89 -19.19
C TRP A 302 1.10 -7.77 -20.18
N GLY A 303 2.08 -7.21 -20.85
CA GLY A 303 1.87 -6.18 -21.86
C GLY A 303 1.04 -6.68 -23.04
N ARG A 304 1.32 -7.89 -23.54
CA ARG A 304 0.53 -8.51 -24.62
C ARG A 304 -0.88 -8.87 -24.13
N TRP A 305 -1.01 -9.43 -22.95
CA TRP A 305 -2.31 -9.70 -22.32
C TRP A 305 -3.14 -8.41 -22.19
N ALA A 306 -2.56 -7.31 -21.76
CA ALA A 306 -3.24 -6.03 -21.67
C ALA A 306 -3.61 -5.47 -23.07
N GLN A 307 -2.74 -5.66 -24.08
CA GLN A 307 -2.97 -5.24 -25.45
C GLN A 307 -4.20 -5.93 -26.05
N GLU A 308 -4.42 -7.21 -25.78
CA GLU A 308 -5.59 -7.97 -26.22
C GLU A 308 -6.88 -7.38 -25.63
N ILE A 309 -6.90 -7.11 -24.32
CA ILE A 309 -8.05 -6.49 -23.64
C ILE A 309 -8.35 -5.09 -24.21
N TYR A 310 -7.33 -4.27 -24.43
CA TYR A 310 -7.51 -2.96 -25.04
C TYR A 310 -8.01 -3.05 -26.49
N ALA A 311 -7.53 -4.04 -27.26
CA ALA A 311 -7.99 -4.27 -28.62
C ALA A 311 -9.46 -4.65 -28.69
N ASP A 312 -9.96 -5.47 -27.77
CA ASP A 312 -11.38 -5.82 -27.63
C ASP A 312 -12.25 -4.58 -27.33
N LEU A 313 -11.67 -3.60 -26.64
CA LEU A 313 -12.28 -2.29 -26.40
C LEU A 313 -12.09 -1.31 -27.59
N GLY A 314 -11.44 -1.71 -28.68
CA GLY A 314 -11.15 -0.84 -29.83
C GLY A 314 -10.08 0.21 -29.56
N LEU A 315 -9.26 0.04 -28.50
CA LEU A 315 -8.13 0.92 -28.16
C LEU A 315 -6.83 0.33 -28.69
N ARG A 316 -5.92 1.20 -29.13
CA ARG A 316 -4.59 0.80 -29.59
C ARG A 316 -3.59 0.94 -28.44
N PHE A 317 -2.90 -0.12 -28.13
CA PHE A 317 -1.85 -0.17 -27.10
C PHE A 317 -0.69 -1.02 -27.57
N ASP A 318 0.53 -0.54 -27.38
CA ASP A 318 1.77 -1.29 -27.67
C ASP A 318 2.25 -1.95 -26.38
N GLY A 319 1.69 -3.12 -26.11
CA GLY A 319 1.92 -3.86 -24.86
C GLY A 319 3.37 -4.30 -24.68
N GLU A 320 4.04 -4.73 -25.74
CA GLU A 320 5.43 -5.14 -25.68
C GLU A 320 6.35 -3.97 -25.30
N ARG A 321 6.15 -2.81 -25.92
CA ARG A 321 6.89 -1.59 -25.58
C ARG A 321 6.62 -1.16 -24.13
N ALA A 322 5.36 -1.19 -23.70
CA ALA A 322 4.94 -0.82 -22.35
C ALA A 322 5.63 -1.72 -21.31
N GLU A 323 5.64 -3.03 -21.51
CA GLU A 323 6.30 -3.98 -20.61
C GLU A 323 7.81 -3.78 -20.58
N ARG A 324 8.46 -3.59 -21.73
CA ARG A 324 9.90 -3.27 -21.81
C ARG A 324 10.23 -1.98 -21.06
N LEU A 325 9.40 -0.93 -21.22
CA LEU A 325 9.60 0.34 -20.54
C LEU A 325 9.38 0.22 -19.02
N SER A 326 8.37 -0.54 -18.59
CA SER A 326 8.13 -0.86 -17.18
C SER A 326 9.33 -1.57 -16.55
N ASN A 327 9.87 -2.59 -17.22
CA ASN A 327 11.05 -3.34 -16.77
C ASN A 327 12.29 -2.44 -16.71
N ALA A 328 12.53 -1.58 -17.72
CA ALA A 328 13.62 -0.63 -17.72
C ALA A 328 13.55 0.37 -16.58
N SER A 329 12.35 0.85 -16.23
CA SER A 329 12.13 1.83 -15.17
C SER A 329 12.08 1.24 -13.75
N ALA A 330 12.08 -0.09 -13.59
CA ALA A 330 11.94 -0.74 -12.28
C ALA A 330 13.02 -0.32 -11.27
N LYS A 331 14.26 -0.06 -11.74
CA LYS A 331 15.35 0.42 -10.88
C LYS A 331 15.14 1.84 -10.34
N LEU A 332 14.24 2.63 -10.96
CA LEU A 332 13.90 3.98 -10.50
C LEU A 332 12.95 3.98 -9.29
N LEU A 333 12.45 2.82 -8.86
CA LEU A 333 11.59 2.69 -7.70
C LEU A 333 12.20 3.33 -6.45
N GLY A 334 13.53 3.19 -6.24
CA GLY A 334 14.25 3.74 -5.10
C GLY A 334 14.39 5.27 -5.08
N VAL A 335 14.19 5.96 -6.20
CA VAL A 335 14.44 7.42 -6.32
C VAL A 335 13.66 8.24 -5.30
N ARG A 336 12.41 7.88 -5.02
CA ARG A 336 11.56 8.62 -4.05
C ARG A 336 12.01 8.39 -2.61
N GLN A 337 12.50 7.19 -2.27
CA GLN A 337 13.08 6.89 -0.97
C GLN A 337 14.41 7.64 -0.77
N ASP A 338 15.25 7.70 -1.81
CA ASP A 338 16.48 8.49 -1.77
C ASP A 338 16.20 9.98 -1.60
N ALA A 339 15.15 10.49 -2.26
CA ALA A 339 14.70 11.87 -2.07
C ALA A 339 14.27 12.12 -0.61
N ALA A 340 13.59 11.16 0.03
CA ALA A 340 13.23 11.25 1.45
C ALA A 340 14.48 11.22 2.36
N LEU A 341 15.47 10.37 2.05
CA LEU A 341 16.75 10.34 2.77
C LEU A 341 17.53 11.65 2.61
N LEU A 342 17.56 12.23 1.41
CA LEU A 342 18.18 13.53 1.18
C LEU A 342 17.53 14.61 2.03
N LEU A 343 16.21 14.64 2.07
CA LEU A 343 15.42 15.65 2.78
C LEU A 343 15.55 15.51 4.31
N HIS A 344 15.34 14.31 4.85
CA HIS A 344 15.14 14.09 6.29
C HIS A 344 16.40 13.63 7.03
N ASP A 345 17.27 12.89 6.38
CA ASP A 345 18.49 12.37 7.01
C ASP A 345 19.69 13.29 6.73
N ARG A 346 19.79 13.82 5.50
CA ARG A 346 20.91 14.67 5.07
C ARG A 346 20.63 16.16 5.12
N GLY A 347 19.39 16.56 5.43
CA GLY A 347 19.01 17.95 5.59
C GLY A 347 19.15 18.80 4.33
N ARG A 348 19.02 18.19 3.13
CA ARG A 348 19.05 18.91 1.87
C ARG A 348 17.81 19.78 1.72
N ASP A 349 17.97 20.93 1.06
CA ASP A 349 16.84 21.82 0.82
C ASP A 349 15.83 21.25 -0.19
N ALA A 350 14.61 21.78 -0.16
CA ALA A 350 13.50 21.30 -0.96
C ALA A 350 13.74 21.46 -2.47
N ASP A 351 14.46 22.51 -2.91
CA ASP A 351 14.74 22.76 -4.33
C ASP A 351 15.78 21.76 -4.87
N GLU A 352 16.79 21.44 -4.05
CA GLU A 352 17.78 20.41 -4.39
C GLU A 352 17.11 19.04 -4.53
N VAL A 353 16.22 18.69 -3.58
CA VAL A 353 15.48 17.41 -3.63
C VAL A 353 14.49 17.39 -4.79
N ALA A 354 13.85 18.51 -5.12
CA ALA A 354 13.01 18.61 -6.33
C ALA A 354 13.82 18.39 -7.60
N GLY A 355 15.02 18.97 -7.69
CA GLY A 355 15.95 18.74 -8.78
C GLY A 355 16.36 17.28 -8.93
N PHE A 356 16.63 16.60 -7.81
CA PHE A 356 16.91 15.17 -7.77
C PHE A 356 15.75 14.32 -8.31
N LEU A 357 14.52 14.61 -7.87
CA LEU A 357 13.30 13.94 -8.35
C LEU A 357 13.08 14.19 -9.85
N GLN A 358 13.24 15.44 -10.33
CA GLN A 358 13.10 15.76 -11.76
C GLN A 358 14.09 14.97 -12.59
N ARG A 359 15.35 14.95 -12.16
CA ARG A 359 16.43 14.26 -12.87
C ARG A 359 16.18 12.76 -12.99
N TRP A 360 15.99 12.08 -11.86
CA TRP A 360 15.99 10.63 -11.82
C TRP A 360 14.63 10.00 -12.12
N SER A 361 13.52 10.60 -11.70
CA SER A 361 12.18 10.11 -12.04
C SER A 361 11.66 10.62 -13.38
N LEU A 362 12.44 11.44 -14.11
CA LEU A 362 11.99 12.11 -15.33
C LEU A 362 10.63 12.79 -15.10
N ALA A 363 10.52 13.47 -13.97
CA ALA A 363 9.31 14.12 -13.52
C ALA A 363 9.24 15.58 -13.98
N THR A 364 8.02 16.07 -14.25
CA THR A 364 7.82 17.52 -14.44
C THR A 364 8.02 18.26 -13.12
N PRO A 365 8.32 19.58 -13.14
CA PRO A 365 8.44 20.38 -11.91
C PRO A 365 7.23 20.25 -10.98
N ASP A 366 6.00 20.21 -11.54
CA ASP A 366 4.78 20.06 -10.73
C ASP A 366 4.69 18.70 -10.04
N ARG A 367 5.03 17.62 -10.74
CA ARG A 367 5.08 16.27 -10.15
C ARG A 367 6.18 16.15 -9.09
N ALA A 368 7.34 16.76 -9.29
CA ALA A 368 8.40 16.80 -8.28
C ALA A 368 7.93 17.53 -7.01
N ARG A 369 7.26 18.68 -7.16
CA ARG A 369 6.67 19.42 -6.03
C ARG A 369 5.57 18.63 -5.32
N GLN A 370 4.74 17.89 -6.07
CA GLN A 370 3.72 17.00 -5.48
C GLN A 370 4.37 15.88 -4.66
N SER A 371 5.42 15.24 -5.19
CA SER A 371 6.19 14.23 -4.46
C SER A 371 6.80 14.80 -3.19
N LEU A 372 7.39 15.99 -3.24
CA LEU A 372 7.91 16.66 -2.05
C LEU A 372 6.86 16.90 -0.97
N ARG A 373 5.64 17.32 -1.34
CA ARG A 373 4.55 17.49 -0.36
C ARG A 373 4.24 16.19 0.38
N PHE A 374 4.21 15.06 -0.35
CA PHE A 374 4.05 13.73 0.25
C PHE A 374 5.20 13.38 1.19
N LEU A 375 6.44 13.53 0.72
CA LEU A 375 7.65 13.27 1.49
C LEU A 375 7.83 14.18 2.71
N SER A 376 7.22 15.38 2.71
CA SER A 376 7.28 16.32 3.83
C SER A 376 6.14 16.12 4.84
N SER A 377 5.16 15.27 4.56
CA SER A 377 4.03 15.02 5.46
C SER A 377 4.49 14.24 6.71
N PRO A 378 4.18 14.70 7.93
CA PRO A 378 4.54 13.98 9.15
C PRO A 378 4.00 12.55 9.21
N LEU A 379 2.80 12.29 8.66
CA LEU A 379 2.17 10.97 8.62
C LEU A 379 2.75 10.11 7.48
N TRP A 380 3.00 10.69 6.31
CA TRP A 380 3.27 9.93 5.08
C TRP A 380 4.75 9.88 4.69
N ARG A 381 5.64 10.66 5.32
CA ARG A 381 7.05 10.73 4.92
C ARG A 381 7.75 9.36 4.92
N ALA A 382 7.48 8.53 5.93
CA ALA A 382 8.05 7.20 6.04
C ALA A 382 7.37 6.17 5.12
N TYR A 383 6.09 6.42 4.76
CA TYR A 383 5.28 5.49 3.98
C TYR A 383 5.85 5.19 2.59
N ILE A 384 6.63 6.12 2.00
CA ILE A 384 7.29 5.89 0.72
C ILE A 384 8.17 4.62 0.73
N SER A 385 8.71 4.25 1.89
CA SER A 385 9.56 3.07 2.04
C SER A 385 8.77 1.76 1.93
N THR A 386 7.46 1.77 2.12
CA THR A 386 6.62 0.57 1.96
C THR A 386 6.63 0.08 0.52
N TYR A 387 6.49 1.00 -0.45
CA TYR A 387 6.54 0.69 -1.88
C TYR A 387 7.91 0.15 -2.30
N VAL A 388 8.99 0.74 -1.78
CA VAL A 388 10.36 0.38 -2.18
C VAL A 388 10.80 -0.92 -1.51
N GLU A 389 10.74 -0.96 -0.18
CA GLU A 389 11.28 -2.09 0.57
C GLU A 389 10.30 -3.28 0.59
N GLY A 390 8.99 -3.03 0.54
CA GLY A 390 7.99 -4.09 0.36
C GLY A 390 8.19 -4.81 -0.97
N TYR A 391 8.30 -4.06 -2.07
CA TYR A 391 8.58 -4.64 -3.39
C TYR A 391 9.90 -5.43 -3.42
N ARG A 392 10.99 -4.87 -2.85
CA ARG A 392 12.31 -5.52 -2.80
C ARG A 392 12.29 -6.80 -1.98
N LEU A 393 11.74 -6.74 -0.76
CA LEU A 393 11.69 -7.87 0.16
C LEU A 393 10.86 -9.01 -0.41
N LEU A 394 9.61 -8.72 -0.80
CA LEU A 394 8.69 -9.74 -1.28
C LEU A 394 9.05 -10.23 -2.69
N GLY A 395 9.46 -9.32 -3.58
CA GLY A 395 9.95 -9.68 -4.91
C GLY A 395 11.16 -10.61 -4.83
N GLY A 396 12.15 -10.27 -3.99
CA GLY A 396 13.33 -11.13 -3.77
C GLY A 396 12.97 -12.49 -3.17
N TRP A 397 11.96 -12.55 -2.30
CA TRP A 397 11.47 -13.84 -1.77
C TRP A 397 10.74 -14.67 -2.83
N LEU A 398 9.88 -14.06 -3.63
CA LEU A 398 9.18 -14.73 -4.73
C LEU A 398 10.14 -15.17 -5.84
N ASP A 399 11.19 -14.41 -6.11
CA ASP A 399 12.18 -14.74 -7.16
C ASP A 399 13.12 -15.91 -6.77
N ARG A 400 13.17 -16.27 -5.47
CA ARG A 400 13.85 -17.49 -4.99
C ARG A 400 13.00 -18.75 -5.07
N ALA A 401 11.78 -18.66 -5.61
CA ALA A 401 10.93 -19.84 -5.81
C ALA A 401 11.60 -20.82 -6.80
N ALA A 402 11.44 -22.12 -6.53
CA ALA A 402 12.03 -23.16 -7.34
C ALA A 402 11.39 -23.25 -8.73
N ASP A 403 10.10 -22.99 -8.80
CA ASP A 403 9.28 -23.00 -10.02
C ASP A 403 8.05 -22.08 -9.84
N GLU A 404 7.18 -22.10 -10.84
CA GLU A 404 5.97 -21.25 -10.85
C GLU A 404 4.93 -21.69 -9.80
N ASP A 405 4.87 -22.97 -9.46
CA ASP A 405 3.95 -23.46 -8.44
C ASP A 405 4.43 -23.03 -7.04
N ASP A 406 5.73 -23.15 -6.72
CA ASP A 406 6.31 -22.63 -5.48
C ASP A 406 6.13 -21.10 -5.39
N ARG A 407 6.30 -20.38 -6.52
CA ARG A 407 6.06 -18.94 -6.57
C ARG A 407 4.61 -18.59 -6.25
N ALA A 408 3.65 -19.34 -6.81
CA ALA A 408 2.24 -19.13 -6.52
C ALA A 408 1.88 -19.48 -5.08
N ASP A 409 2.47 -20.53 -4.52
CA ASP A 409 2.28 -20.92 -3.13
C ASP A 409 2.85 -19.88 -2.18
N ARG A 410 4.01 -19.28 -2.48
CA ARG A 410 4.56 -18.15 -1.71
C ARG A 410 3.64 -16.94 -1.79
N PHE A 411 3.14 -16.60 -2.97
CA PHE A 411 2.20 -15.48 -3.11
C PHE A 411 0.90 -15.75 -2.35
N ARG A 412 0.38 -16.98 -2.37
CA ARG A 412 -0.78 -17.38 -1.58
C ARG A 412 -0.55 -17.19 -0.08
N ARG A 413 0.66 -17.50 0.42
CA ARG A 413 1.01 -17.27 1.83
C ARG A 413 0.97 -15.78 2.21
N LEU A 414 1.38 -14.87 1.31
CA LEU A 414 1.21 -13.43 1.53
C LEU A 414 -0.25 -13.02 1.67
N LEU A 415 -1.14 -13.66 0.91
CA LEU A 415 -2.58 -13.41 0.97
C LEU A 415 -3.25 -13.97 2.24
N ASP A 416 -2.73 -15.10 2.78
CA ASP A 416 -3.41 -15.89 3.81
C ASP A 416 -2.83 -15.73 5.21
N GLU A 417 -1.52 -15.47 5.33
CA GLU A 417 -0.81 -15.50 6.60
C GLU A 417 -0.51 -14.07 7.11
N PRO A 418 -0.46 -13.87 8.43
CA PRO A 418 -0.08 -12.57 9.00
C PRO A 418 1.46 -12.44 9.06
N LEU A 419 2.10 -12.56 7.89
CA LEU A 419 3.55 -12.53 7.76
C LEU A 419 4.11 -11.15 8.12
N THR A 420 5.23 -11.16 8.84
CA THR A 420 6.02 -9.98 9.14
C THR A 420 7.23 -9.89 8.20
N PRO A 421 7.83 -8.71 7.99
CA PRO A 421 9.09 -8.61 7.25
C PRO A 421 10.20 -9.48 7.83
N GLY A 422 10.27 -9.57 9.17
CA GLY A 422 11.18 -10.47 9.87
C GLY A 422 10.96 -11.95 9.54
N ALA A 423 9.71 -12.39 9.51
CA ALA A 423 9.36 -13.75 9.13
C ALA A 423 9.79 -14.08 7.68
N VAL A 424 9.51 -13.18 6.72
CA VAL A 424 9.91 -13.38 5.31
C VAL A 424 11.43 -13.44 5.13
N ARG A 425 12.19 -12.63 5.90
CA ARG A 425 13.67 -12.69 5.85
C ARG A 425 14.23 -14.02 6.35
N ARG A 426 13.53 -14.72 7.25
CA ARG A 426 13.93 -16.05 7.77
C ARG A 426 13.58 -17.22 6.86
N MET A 427 12.74 -17.02 5.85
CA MET A 427 12.32 -18.00 4.83
C MET A 427 13.23 -17.95 3.60
#